data_e7668f259f24cf5644cff37c19a6044a
#
_entry.id   e7668f259f24cf5644cff37c19a6044a
#
_cell.length_a   1.000
_cell.length_b   1.000
_cell.length_c   1.000
_cell.angle_alpha   90.00
_cell.angle_beta   90.00
_cell.angle_gamma   90.00
#
_symmetry.space_group_name_H-M   'P 1'
#
loop_
_entity.id
_entity.type
_entity.pdbx_description
1 polymer ?
#
loop_
_entity_poly.entity_id
_entity_poly.type
_entity_poly.pdbx_seq_one_letter_code
_entity_poly.pdbx_strand_id
1 'polypeptide(L)'
;MSVGDLTQAILEYSDNTAAILLMRSAGGPSGLTKFVRGLGDAVTRSDRYEPKSNQYRGALDTTSPRAIVGSAHKILLGAVLKPASRARLEAGMVACKPGARRIRFSLPEGWLIGDRPGENITEESNDYAIVRPPSRAPLLISTYYDASNTNTAGREAVIREAGSVFVKWVQLGEVADRS
;
A
#
# COMPACT_ATOMS: atom_id res chain seq x y z
N MET A 1 3.36 -14.87 -20.16
CA MET A 1 3.67 -14.53 -18.76
C MET A 1 2.68 -15.24 -17.86
N SER A 2 3.14 -15.84 -16.80
CA SER A 2 2.27 -16.46 -15.78
C SER A 2 1.62 -15.40 -14.89
N VAL A 3 0.57 -15.78 -14.14
CA VAL A 3 -0.01 -14.91 -13.10
C VAL A 3 1.06 -14.50 -12.08
N GLY A 4 2.00 -15.40 -11.78
CA GLY A 4 3.13 -15.10 -10.88
C GLY A 4 4.03 -13.99 -11.40
N ASP A 5 4.39 -14.02 -12.70
CA ASP A 5 5.24 -12.99 -13.32
C ASP A 5 4.54 -11.62 -13.33
N LEU A 6 3.24 -11.60 -13.66
CA LEU A 6 2.43 -10.37 -13.63
C LEU A 6 2.33 -9.81 -12.20
N THR A 7 2.13 -10.70 -11.22
CA THR A 7 2.08 -10.28 -9.80
C THR A 7 3.42 -9.70 -9.35
N GLN A 8 4.52 -10.28 -9.75
CA GLN A 8 5.85 -9.74 -9.45
C GLN A 8 6.05 -8.37 -10.11
N ALA A 9 5.74 -8.24 -11.38
CA ALA A 9 5.90 -6.97 -12.12
C ALA A 9 5.09 -5.82 -11.47
N ILE A 10 3.84 -6.07 -11.09
CA ILE A 10 3.02 -5.04 -10.43
C ILE A 10 3.55 -4.72 -9.02
N LEU A 11 4.01 -5.73 -8.25
CA LEU A 11 4.46 -5.50 -6.87
C LEU A 11 5.82 -4.80 -6.82
N GLU A 12 6.77 -5.18 -7.65
CA GLU A 12 8.13 -4.61 -7.63
C GLU A 12 8.25 -3.29 -8.37
N TYR A 13 7.57 -3.14 -9.51
CA TYR A 13 7.76 -2.01 -10.43
C TYR A 13 6.52 -1.16 -10.65
N SER A 14 5.36 -1.54 -10.08
CA SER A 14 4.07 -0.89 -10.33
C SER A 14 3.69 -0.88 -11.83
N ASP A 15 3.93 -2.01 -12.54
CA ASP A 15 3.68 -2.14 -13.96
C ASP A 15 2.18 -2.06 -14.28
N ASN A 16 1.79 -1.03 -15.04
CA ASN A 16 0.40 -0.78 -15.40
C ASN A 16 -0.19 -1.84 -16.33
N THR A 17 0.62 -2.42 -17.22
CA THR A 17 0.16 -3.49 -18.12
C THR A 17 -0.16 -4.75 -17.31
N ALA A 18 0.72 -5.13 -16.38
CA ALA A 18 0.49 -6.24 -15.48
C ALA A 18 -0.76 -6.01 -14.61
N ALA A 19 -0.95 -4.79 -14.11
CA ALA A 19 -2.14 -4.40 -13.34
C ALA A 19 -3.43 -4.59 -14.16
N ILE A 20 -3.46 -4.13 -15.41
CA ILE A 20 -4.61 -4.28 -16.30
C ILE A 20 -4.91 -5.75 -16.56
N LEU A 21 -3.90 -6.56 -16.87
CA LEU A 21 -4.08 -7.98 -17.19
C LEU A 21 -4.61 -8.76 -15.98
N LEU A 22 -4.03 -8.53 -14.79
CA LEU A 22 -4.49 -9.15 -13.55
C LEU A 22 -5.91 -8.71 -13.19
N MET A 23 -6.20 -7.42 -13.31
CA MET A 23 -7.53 -6.89 -13.02
C MET A 23 -8.59 -7.48 -13.98
N ARG A 24 -8.28 -7.61 -15.28
CA ARG A 24 -9.18 -8.28 -16.24
C ARG A 24 -9.46 -9.72 -15.84
N SER A 25 -8.45 -10.47 -15.43
CA SER A 25 -8.62 -11.87 -14.98
C SER A 25 -9.45 -11.99 -13.70
N ALA A 26 -9.50 -10.95 -12.88
CA ALA A 26 -10.27 -10.86 -11.63
C ALA A 26 -11.69 -10.26 -11.80
N GLY A 27 -12.19 -10.12 -13.01
CA GLY A 27 -13.52 -9.57 -13.29
C GLY A 27 -13.55 -8.03 -13.45
N GLY A 28 -12.40 -7.43 -13.76
CA GLY A 28 -12.26 -6.00 -14.01
C GLY A 28 -12.36 -5.13 -12.72
N PRO A 29 -12.51 -3.81 -12.88
CA PRO A 29 -12.65 -2.90 -11.75
C PRO A 29 -13.82 -3.26 -10.82
N SER A 30 -14.95 -3.67 -11.37
CA SER A 30 -16.10 -4.14 -10.58
C SER A 30 -15.80 -5.40 -9.78
N GLY A 31 -15.00 -6.31 -10.33
CA GLY A 31 -14.53 -7.52 -9.63
C GLY A 31 -13.67 -7.16 -8.41
N LEU A 32 -12.76 -6.19 -8.56
CA LEU A 32 -11.97 -5.69 -7.43
C LEU A 32 -12.85 -5.03 -6.37
N THR A 33 -13.79 -4.17 -6.79
CA THR A 33 -14.75 -3.55 -5.86
C THR A 33 -15.57 -4.61 -5.11
N LYS A 34 -16.07 -5.64 -5.81
CA LYS A 34 -16.80 -6.75 -5.19
C LYS A 34 -15.93 -7.50 -4.18
N PHE A 35 -14.69 -7.74 -4.51
CA PHE A 35 -13.74 -8.42 -3.61
C PHE A 35 -13.57 -7.64 -2.30
N VAL A 36 -13.29 -6.34 -2.36
CA VAL A 36 -13.09 -5.54 -1.14
C VAL A 36 -14.39 -5.37 -0.35
N ARG A 37 -15.57 -5.35 -0.99
CA ARG A 37 -16.86 -5.44 -0.29
C ARG A 37 -17.00 -6.74 0.49
N GLY A 38 -16.54 -7.86 -0.07
CA GLY A 38 -16.47 -9.14 0.63
C GLY A 38 -15.55 -9.13 1.86
N LEU A 39 -14.58 -8.21 1.89
CA LEU A 39 -13.76 -7.95 3.08
C LEU A 39 -14.44 -7.03 4.10
N GLY A 40 -15.64 -6.52 3.82
CA GLY A 40 -16.34 -5.55 4.67
C GLY A 40 -15.86 -4.10 4.48
N ASP A 41 -15.10 -3.81 3.43
CA ASP A 41 -14.69 -2.46 3.07
C ASP A 41 -15.79 -1.82 2.22
N ALA A 42 -16.57 -0.92 2.82
CA ALA A 42 -17.65 -0.19 2.15
C ALA A 42 -17.17 1.06 1.41
N VAL A 43 -15.92 1.47 1.58
CA VAL A 43 -15.37 2.74 1.08
C VAL A 43 -14.63 2.55 -0.23
N THR A 44 -13.67 1.63 -0.28
CA THR A 44 -12.79 1.42 -1.44
C THR A 44 -13.59 1.04 -2.68
N ARG A 45 -13.30 1.68 -3.79
CA ARG A 45 -13.89 1.33 -5.09
C ARG A 45 -12.88 1.45 -6.22
N SER A 46 -13.02 0.60 -7.20
CA SER A 46 -12.31 0.66 -8.47
C SER A 46 -13.34 0.72 -9.59
N ASP A 47 -13.17 1.65 -10.51
CA ASP A 47 -14.11 1.95 -11.59
C ASP A 47 -13.46 1.88 -12.95
N ARG A 48 -12.15 2.14 -13.03
CA ARG A 48 -11.42 2.28 -14.29
C ARG A 48 -10.12 1.46 -14.24
N TYR A 49 -9.55 1.22 -15.41
CA TYR A 49 -8.21 0.64 -15.56
C TYR A 49 -7.15 1.73 -15.57
N GLU A 50 -5.90 1.34 -15.29
CA GLU A 50 -4.73 2.17 -15.52
C GLU A 50 -4.63 2.60 -16.99
N PRO A 51 -4.10 3.80 -17.29
CA PRO A 51 -3.66 4.85 -16.35
C PRO A 51 -4.80 5.78 -15.90
N LYS A 52 -6.05 5.53 -16.30
CA LYS A 52 -7.18 6.41 -15.98
C LYS A 52 -7.56 6.38 -14.50
N SER A 53 -7.33 5.27 -13.82
CA SER A 53 -7.56 5.13 -12.37
C SER A 53 -6.68 6.08 -11.55
N ASN A 54 -5.52 6.49 -12.06
CA ASN A 54 -4.62 7.46 -11.45
C ASN A 54 -4.96 8.94 -11.73
N GLN A 55 -6.04 9.20 -12.43
CA GLN A 55 -6.49 10.56 -12.73
C GLN A 55 -7.67 10.90 -11.84
N TYR A 56 -7.53 11.87 -10.93
CA TYR A 56 -8.62 12.29 -10.07
C TYR A 56 -9.90 12.59 -10.85
N ARG A 57 -10.99 11.98 -10.42
CA ARG A 57 -12.31 12.20 -11.00
C ARG A 57 -13.43 11.99 -9.96
N GLY A 58 -13.49 12.87 -9.01
CA GLY A 58 -14.48 12.80 -7.94
C GLY A 58 -14.38 11.51 -7.14
N ALA A 59 -15.48 10.79 -7.01
CA ALA A 59 -15.50 9.55 -6.21
C ALA A 59 -14.99 8.29 -6.92
N LEU A 60 -14.57 8.38 -8.20
CA LEU A 60 -14.09 7.21 -8.93
C LEU A 60 -12.69 6.79 -8.48
N ASP A 61 -12.46 5.47 -8.37
CA ASP A 61 -11.17 4.85 -7.99
C ASP A 61 -10.60 5.39 -6.67
N THR A 62 -11.45 5.49 -5.66
CA THR A 62 -11.10 6.07 -4.35
C THR A 62 -11.07 5.06 -3.23
N THR A 63 -10.32 5.38 -2.21
CA THR A 63 -10.29 4.72 -0.91
C THR A 63 -10.00 5.74 0.18
N SER A 64 -9.84 5.30 1.42
CA SER A 64 -9.32 6.11 2.53
C SER A 64 -8.19 5.38 3.24
N PRO A 65 -7.30 6.10 3.97
CA PRO A 65 -6.24 5.46 4.74
C PRO A 65 -6.75 4.37 5.69
N ARG A 66 -7.88 4.60 6.34
CA ARG A 66 -8.50 3.62 7.26
C ARG A 66 -9.03 2.39 6.51
N ALA A 67 -9.67 2.58 5.36
CA ALA A 67 -10.26 1.49 4.59
C ALA A 67 -9.16 0.57 4.02
N ILE A 68 -8.12 1.15 3.41
CA ILE A 68 -7.03 0.36 2.85
C ILE A 68 -6.25 -0.41 3.94
N VAL A 69 -6.01 0.19 5.11
CA VAL A 69 -5.38 -0.51 6.24
C VAL A 69 -6.26 -1.66 6.72
N GLY A 70 -7.58 -1.45 6.83
CA GLY A 70 -8.51 -2.51 7.22
C GLY A 70 -8.53 -3.69 6.24
N SER A 71 -8.53 -3.42 4.94
CA SER A 71 -8.45 -4.44 3.89
C SER A 71 -7.08 -5.13 3.89
N ALA A 72 -5.99 -4.37 3.99
CA ALA A 72 -4.63 -4.90 4.09
C ALA A 72 -4.45 -5.80 5.32
N HIS A 73 -5.00 -5.42 6.47
CA HIS A 73 -4.99 -6.26 7.67
C HIS A 73 -5.60 -7.64 7.41
N LYS A 74 -6.78 -7.70 6.80
CA LYS A 74 -7.46 -8.97 6.50
C LYS A 74 -6.69 -9.83 5.50
N ILE A 75 -6.05 -9.19 4.51
CA ILE A 75 -5.27 -9.88 3.46
C ILE A 75 -3.92 -10.35 3.99
N LEU A 76 -3.16 -9.48 4.67
CA LEU A 76 -1.77 -9.72 5.07
C LEU A 76 -1.63 -10.43 6.42
N LEU A 77 -2.57 -10.21 7.35
CA LEU A 77 -2.50 -10.73 8.71
C LEU A 77 -3.66 -11.67 9.05
N GLY A 78 -4.75 -11.63 8.28
CA GLY A 78 -5.92 -12.49 8.46
C GLY A 78 -5.85 -13.80 7.67
N ALA A 79 -7.01 -14.43 7.49
CA ALA A 79 -7.17 -15.75 6.85
C ALA A 79 -7.65 -15.67 5.38
N VAL A 80 -7.65 -14.51 4.75
CA VAL A 80 -8.12 -14.32 3.36
C VAL A 80 -7.24 -15.06 2.36
N LEU A 81 -5.94 -15.04 2.57
CA LEU A 81 -4.97 -15.75 1.74
C LEU A 81 -4.40 -16.97 2.46
N LYS A 82 -4.13 -18.03 1.69
CA LYS A 82 -3.31 -19.15 2.18
C LYS A 82 -1.92 -18.64 2.58
N PRO A 83 -1.24 -19.27 3.57
CA PRO A 83 0.06 -18.81 4.06
C PRO A 83 1.10 -18.57 2.96
N ALA A 84 1.22 -19.48 2.00
CA ALA A 84 2.19 -19.35 0.89
C ALA A 84 1.86 -18.16 -0.03
N SER A 85 0.58 -17.88 -0.31
CA SER A 85 0.18 -16.73 -1.13
C SER A 85 0.41 -15.42 -0.40
N ARG A 86 0.16 -15.38 0.90
CA ARG A 86 0.42 -14.23 1.76
C ARG A 86 1.92 -13.91 1.84
N ALA A 87 2.76 -14.94 2.05
CA ALA A 87 4.20 -14.79 2.06
C ALA A 87 4.74 -14.25 0.73
N ARG A 88 4.23 -14.75 -0.41
CA ARG A 88 4.59 -14.25 -1.74
C ARG A 88 4.16 -12.80 -1.95
N LEU A 89 2.95 -12.43 -1.53
CA LEU A 89 2.47 -11.04 -1.60
C LEU A 89 3.38 -10.12 -0.79
N GLU A 90 3.66 -10.46 0.46
CA GLU A 90 4.51 -9.66 1.34
C GLU A 90 5.94 -9.55 0.79
N ALA A 91 6.52 -10.64 0.28
CA ALA A 91 7.85 -10.62 -0.35
C ALA A 91 7.91 -9.66 -1.55
N GLY A 92 6.87 -9.65 -2.39
CA GLY A 92 6.75 -8.70 -3.51
C GLY A 92 6.62 -7.25 -3.04
N MET A 93 5.89 -7.00 -1.95
CA MET A 93 5.80 -5.66 -1.33
C MET A 93 7.14 -5.22 -0.76
N VAL A 94 7.92 -6.13 -0.15
CA VAL A 94 9.28 -5.84 0.35
C VAL A 94 10.22 -5.46 -0.81
N ALA A 95 10.09 -6.11 -1.96
CA ALA A 95 10.87 -5.85 -3.16
C ALA A 95 10.45 -4.57 -3.92
N CYS A 96 9.40 -3.86 -3.49
CA CYS A 96 8.87 -2.66 -4.13
C CYS A 96 9.97 -1.60 -4.34
N LYS A 97 10.13 -1.12 -5.57
CA LYS A 97 11.13 -0.10 -5.93
C LYS A 97 10.60 1.34 -5.80
N PRO A 98 9.37 1.66 -6.24
CA PRO A 98 8.85 3.03 -6.20
C PRO A 98 8.73 3.64 -4.81
N GLY A 99 8.55 2.85 -3.75
CA GLY A 99 8.37 3.30 -2.36
C GLY A 99 9.64 3.76 -1.63
N ALA A 100 10.82 3.63 -2.24
CA ALA A 100 12.12 3.79 -1.57
C ALA A 100 12.32 5.14 -0.85
N ARG A 101 11.64 6.21 -1.29
CA ARG A 101 11.78 7.58 -0.75
C ARG A 101 10.65 7.99 0.21
N ARG A 102 9.70 7.10 0.49
CA ARG A 102 8.50 7.36 1.29
C ARG A 102 8.63 6.78 2.71
N ILE A 103 7.63 6.11 3.23
CA ILE A 103 7.65 5.54 4.60
C ILE A 103 8.92 4.70 4.83
N ARG A 104 9.32 3.88 3.86
CA ARG A 104 10.51 3.02 3.91
C ARG A 104 11.78 3.76 4.31
N PHE A 105 11.96 4.99 3.82
CA PHE A 105 13.16 5.79 4.09
C PHE A 105 13.33 6.16 5.58
N SER A 106 12.24 6.17 6.34
CA SER A 106 12.23 6.60 7.73
C SER A 106 12.47 5.46 8.73
N LEU A 107 12.50 4.22 8.24
CA LEU A 107 12.57 3.08 9.14
C LEU A 107 13.99 2.86 9.67
N PRO A 108 14.12 2.49 10.96
CA PRO A 108 15.40 2.08 11.53
C PRO A 108 15.95 0.84 10.83
N GLU A 109 17.26 0.69 10.89
CA GLU A 109 17.93 -0.52 10.45
C GLU A 109 17.35 -1.76 11.17
N GLY A 110 17.22 -2.85 10.43
CA GLY A 110 16.67 -4.11 10.94
C GLY A 110 15.14 -4.21 10.94
N TRP A 111 14.42 -3.10 10.64
CA TRP A 111 12.96 -3.19 10.45
C TRP A 111 12.65 -3.60 9.02
N LEU A 112 11.82 -4.64 8.85
CA LEU A 112 11.34 -5.04 7.53
C LEU A 112 10.09 -4.23 7.17
N ILE A 113 10.01 -3.79 5.91
CA ILE A 113 8.83 -3.13 5.35
C ILE A 113 8.46 -3.72 3.99
N GLY A 114 7.17 -3.97 3.81
CA GLY A 114 6.54 -4.16 2.51
C GLY A 114 5.57 -3.01 2.24
N ASP A 115 5.87 -2.15 1.27
CA ASP A 115 5.06 -0.97 0.95
C ASP A 115 4.46 -1.01 -0.46
N ARG A 116 3.41 -0.23 -0.64
CA ARG A 116 2.75 -0.03 -1.94
C ARG A 116 2.41 1.46 -2.11
N PRO A 117 3.29 2.19 -2.75
CA PRO A 117 3.07 3.59 -3.09
C PRO A 117 2.06 3.72 -4.23
N GLY A 118 1.29 4.80 -4.19
CA GLY A 118 0.48 5.30 -5.28
C GLY A 118 0.82 6.75 -5.56
N GLU A 119 0.70 7.17 -6.80
CA GLU A 119 1.00 8.54 -7.21
C GLU A 119 0.23 8.89 -8.47
N ASN A 120 -0.30 10.10 -8.54
CA ASN A 120 -0.57 10.72 -9.82
C ASN A 120 0.50 11.77 -10.14
N ILE A 121 0.55 12.22 -11.37
CA ILE A 121 1.59 13.16 -11.83
C ILE A 121 1.35 14.60 -11.37
N THR A 122 0.18 14.91 -10.81
CA THR A 122 -0.23 16.30 -10.52
C THR A 122 -0.21 16.61 -9.02
N GLU A 123 -0.90 15.87 -8.19
CA GLU A 123 -1.29 16.35 -6.86
C GLU A 123 -1.12 15.31 -5.75
N GLU A 124 -1.52 14.06 -5.97
CA GLU A 124 -1.59 13.08 -4.90
C GLU A 124 -0.37 12.16 -4.86
N SER A 125 0.03 11.86 -3.65
CA SER A 125 0.99 10.80 -3.35
C SER A 125 0.53 10.02 -2.13
N ASN A 126 0.55 8.72 -2.23
CA ASN A 126 0.06 7.83 -1.20
C ASN A 126 1.10 6.74 -0.91
N ASP A 127 1.03 6.20 0.29
CA ASP A 127 1.75 4.98 0.61
C ASP A 127 0.98 4.20 1.67
N TYR A 128 0.96 2.87 1.57
CA TYR A 128 0.57 2.01 2.67
C TYR A 128 1.57 0.87 2.82
N ALA A 129 1.80 0.45 4.05
CA ALA A 129 2.83 -0.52 4.34
C ALA A 129 2.45 -1.47 5.48
N ILE A 130 3.00 -2.69 5.40
CA ILE A 130 3.20 -3.58 6.54
C ILE A 130 4.63 -3.40 7.03
N VAL A 131 4.78 -3.13 8.33
CA VAL A 131 6.07 -2.94 9.00
C VAL A 131 6.23 -4.03 10.06
N ARG A 132 7.40 -4.65 10.09
CA ARG A 132 7.77 -5.67 11.07
C ARG A 132 8.99 -5.20 11.89
N PRO A 133 8.75 -4.52 13.01
CA PRO A 133 9.81 -4.26 13.98
C PRO A 133 10.32 -5.58 14.58
N PRO A 134 11.60 -5.69 14.96
CA PRO A 134 12.21 -6.97 15.36
C PRO A 134 11.54 -7.65 16.57
N SER A 135 10.99 -6.88 17.49
CA SER A 135 10.53 -7.40 18.81
C SER A 135 9.04 -7.24 19.07
N ARG A 136 8.22 -7.01 18.01
CA ARG A 136 6.77 -6.86 18.21
C ARG A 136 5.96 -7.36 17.03
N ALA A 137 4.65 -7.44 17.21
CA ALA A 137 3.70 -7.80 16.16
C ALA A 137 3.78 -6.84 14.97
N PRO A 138 3.46 -7.32 13.75
CA PRO A 138 3.40 -6.47 12.57
C PRO A 138 2.44 -5.30 12.74
N LEU A 139 2.80 -4.17 12.17
CA LEU A 139 2.02 -2.95 12.16
C LEU A 139 1.65 -2.57 10.72
N LEU A 140 0.52 -1.91 10.56
CA LEU A 140 0.08 -1.37 9.28
C LEU A 140 -0.01 0.15 9.38
N ILE A 141 0.50 0.83 8.36
CA ILE A 141 0.42 2.28 8.22
C ILE A 141 -0.07 2.64 6.84
N SER A 142 -0.84 3.71 6.72
CA SER A 142 -1.20 4.32 5.46
C SER A 142 -1.17 5.83 5.58
N THR A 143 -0.57 6.48 4.58
CA THR A 143 -0.43 7.93 4.48
C THR A 143 -0.89 8.38 3.11
N TYR A 144 -1.83 9.33 3.08
CA TYR A 144 -2.34 9.94 1.86
C TYR A 144 -2.11 11.43 1.94
N TYR A 145 -1.51 11.99 0.91
CA TYR A 145 -1.20 13.39 0.81
C TYR A 145 -1.61 13.94 -0.55
N ASP A 146 -2.39 15.01 -0.51
CA ASP A 146 -2.88 15.74 -1.67
C ASP A 146 -2.44 17.20 -1.54
N ALA A 147 -1.65 17.69 -2.51
CA ALA A 147 -1.14 19.06 -2.51
C ALA A 147 -0.76 19.52 -3.93
N SER A 148 -1.63 20.27 -4.55
CA SER A 148 -1.52 20.78 -5.92
C SER A 148 -0.29 21.65 -6.19
N ASN A 149 0.28 22.29 -5.18
CA ASN A 149 1.41 23.21 -5.31
C ASN A 149 2.75 22.59 -4.90
N THR A 150 2.81 21.27 -4.76
CA THR A 150 4.01 20.57 -4.28
C THR A 150 4.48 19.56 -5.33
N ASN A 151 5.75 19.62 -5.70
CA ASN A 151 6.35 18.64 -6.61
C ASN A 151 6.47 17.25 -5.94
N THR A 152 6.72 16.21 -6.74
CA THR A 152 6.85 14.82 -6.26
C THR A 152 7.83 14.69 -5.09
N ALA A 153 9.00 15.35 -5.14
CA ALA A 153 9.98 15.26 -4.07
C ALA A 153 9.48 15.86 -2.74
N GLY A 154 8.71 16.96 -2.82
CA GLY A 154 8.07 17.56 -1.64
C GLY A 154 6.97 16.66 -1.07
N ARG A 155 6.15 16.04 -1.90
CA ARG A 155 5.12 15.09 -1.46
C ARG A 155 5.74 13.84 -0.80
N GLU A 156 6.82 13.29 -1.39
CA GLU A 156 7.58 12.18 -0.79
C GLU A 156 8.17 12.57 0.57
N ALA A 157 8.65 13.82 0.72
CA ALA A 157 9.18 14.31 1.99
C ALA A 157 8.12 14.34 3.09
N VAL A 158 6.88 14.74 2.78
CA VAL A 158 5.76 14.72 3.75
C VAL A 158 5.40 13.29 4.16
N ILE A 159 5.33 12.36 3.20
CA ILE A 159 5.05 10.94 3.50
C ILE A 159 6.19 10.33 4.34
N ARG A 160 7.44 10.69 4.05
CA ARG A 160 8.60 10.29 4.86
C ARG A 160 8.52 10.82 6.28
N GLU A 161 8.12 12.09 6.48
CA GLU A 161 7.94 12.65 7.82
C GLU A 161 6.83 11.93 8.60
N ALA A 162 5.72 11.57 7.96
CA ALA A 162 4.70 10.73 8.57
C ALA A 162 5.27 9.35 9.01
N GLY A 163 6.17 8.78 8.20
CA GLY A 163 6.92 7.57 8.57
C GLY A 163 7.80 7.79 9.80
N SER A 164 8.48 8.93 9.89
CA SER A 164 9.31 9.28 11.07
C SER A 164 8.47 9.41 12.34
N VAL A 165 7.30 10.04 12.25
CA VAL A 165 6.36 10.15 13.38
C VAL A 165 5.86 8.76 13.81
N PHE A 166 5.53 7.90 12.86
CA PHE A 166 5.14 6.52 13.14
C PHE A 166 6.25 5.75 13.87
N VAL A 167 7.50 5.85 13.43
CA VAL A 167 8.64 5.19 14.10
C VAL A 167 8.79 5.66 15.54
N LYS A 168 8.74 6.98 15.78
CA LYS A 168 8.79 7.55 17.13
C LYS A 168 7.66 7.02 18.01
N TRP A 169 6.45 6.96 17.49
CA TRP A 169 5.30 6.43 18.23
C TRP A 169 5.49 4.95 18.61
N VAL A 170 6.01 4.13 17.70
CA VAL A 170 6.28 2.71 17.98
C VAL A 170 7.33 2.56 19.07
N GLN A 171 8.43 3.32 19.00
CA GLN A 171 9.52 3.28 19.97
C GLN A 171 9.09 3.76 21.38
N LEU A 172 8.22 4.76 21.45
CA LEU A 172 7.65 5.22 22.73
C LEU A 172 6.78 4.13 23.38
N GLY A 173 6.00 3.38 22.59
CA GLY A 173 5.24 2.25 23.11
C GLY A 173 6.12 1.14 23.67
N GLU A 174 7.27 0.87 23.06
CA GLU A 174 8.24 -0.13 23.56
C GLU A 174 8.86 0.25 24.90
N VAL A 175 9.02 1.53 25.20
CA VAL A 175 9.51 2.01 26.49
C VAL A 175 8.45 1.82 27.57
N ALA A 176 7.18 2.11 27.26
CA ALA A 176 6.07 1.95 28.20
C ALA A 176 5.78 0.49 28.57
N ASP A 177 5.98 -0.44 27.63
CA ASP A 177 5.76 -1.89 27.86
C ASP A 177 6.87 -2.55 28.71
N ARG A 178 8.01 -1.86 28.91
CA ARG A 178 9.16 -2.35 29.70
C ARG A 178 9.24 -1.77 31.12
N SER A 179 8.40 -0.80 31.42
CA SER A 179 8.31 -0.15 32.73
C SER A 179 7.15 -0.71 33.56
#